data_2a775040018e43e23964d7f8e407d16b
#
_entry.id   2a775040018e43e23964d7f8e407d16b
#
_cell.length_a   1.000
_cell.length_b   1.000
_cell.length_c   1.000
_cell.angle_alpha   90.00
_cell.angle_beta   90.00
_cell.angle_gamma   90.00
#
_symmetry.space_group_name_H-M   'P 1'
#
loop_
_entity.id
_entity.type
_entity.pdbx_description
1 polymer ?
#
loop_
_entity_poly.entity_id
_entity_poly.type
_entity_poly.pdbx_seq_one_letter_code
_entity_poly.pdbx_strand_id
1 'polypeptide(L)'
;MHRLHFTEVGPRDGLQNLDRDLPTETKLALVERLLDADVDLVEVTSMVSPRWVPKMADAERLLSALVTERGHGVLRRVRVLVPNVRGLERALAAGAVRVVANLGATEGFNRANLRQGVGETLAELERMADLARAQGCAFDVGISCSFGCPFEGRVAPDRVAELVDRLADLGVSEIGIADTIGVADPRQVSSLIEHLARSGVGAEQLSLHLHDTRGMGLANALAAYESGILRFEGSVGGIGGCPFAPRSTGNVCSEDLLHMLVRVGADSAVDLEGLCQAATYLEEVLERPLPGRLYRAGFWEGTGSPA
;
A
#
# COMPACT_ATOMS: atom_id res chain seq x y z
N MET A 1 11.18 -5.26 21.51
CA MET A 1 9.95 -5.06 20.72
C MET A 1 10.40 -4.90 19.27
N HIS A 2 9.71 -5.55 18.33
CA HIS A 2 9.99 -5.36 16.91
C HIS A 2 9.25 -4.11 16.43
N ARG A 3 9.97 -3.20 15.78
CA ARG A 3 9.43 -1.95 15.27
C ARG A 3 8.54 -2.22 14.05
N LEU A 4 7.39 -1.53 14.00
CA LEU A 4 6.54 -1.51 12.82
C LEU A 4 7.28 -0.87 11.63
N HIS A 5 6.99 -1.36 10.44
CA HIS A 5 7.27 -0.72 9.17
C HIS A 5 5.97 -0.31 8.51
N PHE A 6 5.84 0.97 8.24
CA PHE A 6 4.61 1.51 7.69
C PHE A 6 4.83 2.11 6.29
N THR A 7 4.02 1.66 5.34
CA THR A 7 4.00 2.20 3.98
C THR A 7 2.72 2.99 3.74
N GLU A 8 2.87 4.24 3.41
CA GLU A 8 1.77 5.14 3.06
C GLU A 8 1.48 5.06 1.56
N VAL A 9 0.28 4.61 1.19
CA VAL A 9 -0.11 4.42 -0.22
C VAL A 9 -1.10 5.48 -0.74
N GLY A 10 -1.51 6.42 0.09
CA GLY A 10 -2.46 7.48 -0.26
C GLY A 10 -2.07 8.29 -1.50
N PRO A 11 -0.81 8.73 -1.65
CA PRO A 11 -0.39 9.51 -2.81
C PRO A 11 -0.51 8.77 -4.15
N ARG A 12 -0.45 7.42 -4.13
CA ARG A 12 -0.66 6.62 -5.34
C ARG A 12 -2.06 5.98 -5.32
N ASP A 13 -2.31 5.04 -4.43
CA ASP A 13 -3.53 4.23 -4.43
C ASP A 13 -4.76 5.06 -4.07
N GLY A 14 -4.61 5.91 -3.08
CA GLY A 14 -5.66 6.84 -2.67
C GLY A 14 -6.04 7.81 -3.78
N LEU A 15 -5.06 8.55 -4.30
CA LEU A 15 -5.30 9.62 -5.27
C LEU A 15 -5.72 9.11 -6.64
N GLN A 16 -5.27 7.93 -7.09
CA GLN A 16 -5.65 7.43 -8.42
C GLN A 16 -7.15 7.16 -8.58
N ASN A 17 -7.86 6.93 -7.47
CA ASN A 17 -9.30 6.62 -7.45
C ASN A 17 -10.19 7.84 -7.18
N LEU A 18 -9.63 9.04 -7.02
CA LEU A 18 -10.40 10.26 -6.85
C LEU A 18 -11.11 10.66 -8.15
N ASP A 19 -12.22 11.36 -8.04
CA ASP A 19 -12.93 11.94 -9.20
C ASP A 19 -12.25 13.19 -9.73
N ARG A 20 -11.33 13.77 -8.97
CA ARG A 20 -10.63 15.04 -9.24
C ARG A 20 -9.15 14.81 -9.52
N ASP A 21 -8.61 15.47 -10.54
CA ASP A 21 -7.16 15.54 -10.77
C ASP A 21 -6.53 16.57 -9.85
N LEU A 22 -5.40 16.22 -9.22
CA LEU A 22 -4.63 17.16 -8.40
C LEU A 22 -3.37 17.61 -9.14
N PRO A 23 -3.00 18.89 -9.05
CA PRO A 23 -1.73 19.39 -9.56
C PRO A 23 -0.52 18.66 -8.94
N THR A 24 0.59 18.57 -9.68
CA THR A 24 1.82 17.92 -9.19
C THR A 24 2.32 18.56 -7.91
N GLU A 25 2.21 19.88 -7.79
CA GLU A 25 2.63 20.66 -6.62
C GLU A 25 1.82 20.27 -5.37
N THR A 26 0.53 20.00 -5.52
CA THR A 26 -0.34 19.52 -4.44
C THR A 26 0.03 18.11 -4.00
N LYS A 27 0.31 17.22 -4.96
CA LYS A 27 0.79 15.85 -4.66
C LYS A 27 2.16 15.87 -3.98
N LEU A 28 3.07 16.72 -4.45
CA LEU A 28 4.37 16.93 -3.84
C LEU A 28 4.22 17.38 -2.39
N ALA A 29 3.40 18.41 -2.13
CA ALA A 29 3.16 18.91 -0.79
C ALA A 29 2.56 17.87 0.16
N LEU A 30 1.73 16.94 -0.34
CA LEU A 30 1.25 15.81 0.44
C LEU A 30 2.39 14.83 0.76
N VAL A 31 3.18 14.42 -0.24
CA VAL A 31 4.32 13.51 -0.06
C VAL A 31 5.33 14.08 0.94
N GLU A 32 5.62 15.36 0.87
CA GLU A 32 6.54 16.04 1.81
C GLU A 32 6.04 15.96 3.25
N ARG A 33 4.75 16.22 3.51
CA ARG A 33 4.15 16.10 4.85
C ARG A 33 4.24 14.68 5.39
N LEU A 34 4.01 13.68 4.55
CA LEU A 34 4.12 12.28 4.94
C LEU A 34 5.56 11.89 5.28
N LEU A 35 6.53 12.40 4.52
CA LEU A 35 7.95 12.20 4.80
C LEU A 35 8.39 12.93 6.07
N ASP A 36 7.85 14.14 6.34
CA ASP A 36 8.11 14.90 7.55
C ASP A 36 7.48 14.25 8.79
N ALA A 37 6.38 13.51 8.63
CA ALA A 37 5.78 12.67 9.66
C ALA A 37 6.54 11.35 9.89
N ASP A 38 7.74 11.20 9.37
CA ASP A 38 8.61 10.02 9.52
C ASP A 38 7.97 8.67 9.12
N VAL A 39 7.05 8.70 8.16
CA VAL A 39 6.56 7.48 7.51
C VAL A 39 7.74 6.71 6.90
N ASP A 40 7.84 5.42 7.15
CA ASP A 40 9.02 4.62 6.72
C ASP A 40 9.15 4.58 5.19
N LEU A 41 8.04 4.42 4.47
CA LEU A 41 8.01 4.36 3.01
C LEU A 41 6.72 5.02 2.47
N VAL A 42 6.85 5.81 1.42
CA VAL A 42 5.70 6.43 0.74
C VAL A 42 5.61 5.92 -0.70
N GLU A 43 4.46 5.37 -1.08
CA GLU A 43 4.18 5.00 -2.46
C GLU A 43 3.67 6.24 -3.21
N VAL A 44 4.59 6.91 -3.91
CA VAL A 44 4.37 8.29 -4.36
C VAL A 44 3.60 8.40 -5.66
N THR A 45 3.73 7.41 -6.56
CA THR A 45 3.14 7.47 -7.90
C THR A 45 3.16 6.11 -8.60
N SER A 46 2.73 6.09 -9.86
CA SER A 46 2.67 4.89 -10.71
C SER A 46 3.15 5.18 -12.12
N MET A 47 3.95 4.28 -12.69
CA MET A 47 4.37 4.29 -14.09
C MET A 47 3.37 3.58 -15.03
N VAL A 48 2.11 3.53 -14.66
CA VAL A 48 1.03 3.07 -15.53
C VAL A 48 0.88 4.03 -16.70
N SER A 49 0.40 3.54 -17.85
CA SER A 49 0.15 4.40 -19.00
C SER A 49 -0.86 5.51 -18.66
N PRO A 50 -0.57 6.78 -18.97
CA PRO A 50 -1.50 7.90 -18.78
C PRO A 50 -2.87 7.72 -19.45
N ARG A 51 -2.95 6.86 -20.48
CA ARG A 51 -4.24 6.52 -21.12
C ARG A 51 -5.17 5.74 -20.20
N TRP A 52 -4.62 5.01 -19.23
CA TRP A 52 -5.38 4.18 -18.29
C TRP A 52 -5.56 4.84 -16.92
N VAL A 53 -4.53 5.55 -16.47
CA VAL A 53 -4.55 6.29 -15.20
C VAL A 53 -4.04 7.71 -15.46
N PRO A 54 -4.87 8.60 -16.02
CA PRO A 54 -4.47 9.99 -16.33
C PRO A 54 -3.95 10.74 -15.10
N LYS A 55 -4.50 10.44 -13.92
CA LYS A 55 -4.13 11.05 -12.64
C LYS A 55 -2.69 10.81 -12.20
N MET A 56 -2.02 9.81 -12.79
CA MET A 56 -0.59 9.51 -12.54
C MET A 56 0.29 9.89 -13.74
N ALA A 57 -0.22 10.71 -14.67
CA ALA A 57 0.51 11.10 -15.88
C ALA A 57 1.76 11.96 -15.59
N ASP A 58 1.84 12.54 -14.42
CA ASP A 58 2.92 13.41 -13.93
C ASP A 58 3.99 12.67 -13.11
N ALA A 59 4.05 11.34 -13.17
CA ALA A 59 4.89 10.50 -12.31
C ALA A 59 6.37 10.92 -12.33
N GLU A 60 6.97 11.06 -13.50
CA GLU A 60 8.37 11.47 -13.63
C GLU A 60 8.62 12.89 -13.13
N ARG A 61 7.66 13.80 -13.38
CA ARG A 61 7.72 15.19 -12.89
C ARG A 61 7.67 15.23 -11.37
N LEU A 62 6.79 14.45 -10.74
CA LEU A 62 6.69 14.36 -9.30
C LEU A 62 7.98 13.84 -8.66
N LEU A 63 8.57 12.77 -9.20
CA LEU A 63 9.86 12.25 -8.72
C LEU A 63 10.98 13.27 -8.88
N SER A 64 11.06 13.94 -10.03
CA SER A 64 12.07 15.00 -10.27
C SER A 64 11.91 16.18 -9.30
N ALA A 65 10.68 16.62 -9.06
CA ALA A 65 10.39 17.69 -8.11
C ALA A 65 10.79 17.30 -6.69
N LEU A 66 10.46 16.07 -6.27
CA LEU A 66 10.83 15.55 -4.95
C LEU A 66 12.35 15.48 -4.76
N VAL A 67 13.10 15.07 -5.77
CA VAL A 67 14.58 15.07 -5.74
C VAL A 67 15.13 16.48 -5.69
N THR A 68 14.52 17.43 -6.38
CA THR A 68 14.92 18.85 -6.37
C THR A 68 14.76 19.45 -4.96
N GLU A 69 13.65 19.17 -4.27
CA GLU A 69 13.36 19.71 -2.94
C GLU A 69 14.14 19.00 -1.82
N ARG A 70 14.32 17.68 -1.90
CA ARG A 70 14.85 16.84 -0.80
C ARG A 70 16.21 16.19 -1.09
N GLY A 71 16.72 16.32 -2.30
CA GLY A 71 17.93 15.64 -2.77
C GLY A 71 17.70 14.13 -3.05
N HIS A 72 18.68 13.50 -3.69
CA HIS A 72 18.58 12.10 -4.12
C HIS A 72 18.35 11.08 -2.97
N GLY A 73 18.73 11.44 -1.73
CA GLY A 73 18.54 10.56 -0.57
C GLY A 73 17.09 10.19 -0.30
N VAL A 74 16.15 11.04 -0.69
CA VAL A 74 14.71 10.83 -0.51
C VAL A 74 14.20 9.59 -1.25
N LEU A 75 14.83 9.21 -2.37
CA LEU A 75 14.44 8.06 -3.18
C LEU A 75 14.49 6.73 -2.41
N ARG A 76 15.20 6.67 -1.29
CA ARG A 76 15.23 5.50 -0.40
C ARG A 76 13.98 5.39 0.50
N ARG A 77 13.24 6.47 0.64
CA ARG A 77 12.00 6.56 1.44
C ARG A 77 10.73 6.56 0.59
N VAL A 78 10.87 6.35 -0.72
CA VAL A 78 9.74 6.29 -1.64
C VAL A 78 9.80 5.05 -2.51
N ARG A 79 8.62 4.56 -2.90
CA ARG A 79 8.48 3.52 -3.92
C ARG A 79 7.53 3.95 -5.02
N VAL A 80 7.66 3.31 -6.18
CA VAL A 80 6.88 3.60 -7.38
C VAL A 80 6.19 2.33 -7.86
N LEU A 81 4.88 2.39 -8.11
CA LEU A 81 4.19 1.26 -8.72
C LEU A 81 4.54 1.16 -10.21
N VAL A 82 4.89 -0.05 -10.64
CA VAL A 82 5.24 -0.38 -12.03
C VAL A 82 4.40 -1.55 -12.54
N PRO A 83 3.68 -1.37 -13.66
CA PRO A 83 2.75 -2.40 -14.13
C PRO A 83 3.42 -3.51 -14.97
N ASN A 84 4.63 -3.28 -15.51
CA ASN A 84 5.36 -4.16 -16.42
C ASN A 84 6.81 -3.70 -16.59
N VAL A 85 7.61 -4.44 -17.38
CA VAL A 85 9.02 -4.10 -17.67
C VAL A 85 9.17 -2.66 -18.19
N ARG A 86 8.31 -2.19 -19.09
CA ARG A 86 8.39 -0.81 -19.61
C ARG A 86 8.16 0.24 -18.54
N GLY A 87 7.22 -0.02 -17.61
CA GLY A 87 7.01 0.85 -16.46
C GLY A 87 8.21 0.86 -15.52
N LEU A 88 8.83 -0.30 -15.30
CA LEU A 88 10.06 -0.43 -14.52
C LEU A 88 11.21 0.36 -15.16
N GLU A 89 11.44 0.22 -16.48
CA GLU A 89 12.45 1.00 -17.18
C GLU A 89 12.27 2.52 -17.01
N ARG A 90 11.02 3.00 -17.08
CA ARG A 90 10.69 4.42 -16.83
C ARG A 90 10.98 4.83 -15.38
N ALA A 91 10.63 3.99 -14.41
CA ALA A 91 10.91 4.26 -13.00
C ALA A 91 12.41 4.34 -12.72
N LEU A 92 13.19 3.39 -13.26
CA LEU A 92 14.65 3.37 -13.15
C LEU A 92 15.28 4.60 -13.80
N ALA A 93 14.83 4.98 -14.99
CA ALA A 93 15.29 6.20 -15.69
C ALA A 93 14.97 7.48 -14.89
N ALA A 94 13.89 7.49 -14.11
CA ALA A 94 13.53 8.56 -13.20
C ALA A 94 14.26 8.50 -11.84
N GLY A 95 15.17 7.52 -11.65
CA GLY A 95 16.00 7.38 -10.47
C GLY A 95 15.38 6.55 -9.34
N ALA A 96 14.25 5.88 -9.55
CA ALA A 96 13.65 5.03 -8.53
C ALA A 96 14.61 3.90 -8.10
N VAL A 97 14.72 3.71 -6.79
CA VAL A 97 15.56 2.68 -6.16
C VAL A 97 14.74 1.58 -5.47
N ARG A 98 13.42 1.76 -5.41
CA ARG A 98 12.45 0.77 -4.94
C ARG A 98 11.17 0.88 -5.76
N VAL A 99 10.65 -0.25 -6.20
CA VAL A 99 9.42 -0.34 -7.01
C VAL A 99 8.52 -1.45 -6.48
N VAL A 100 7.22 -1.35 -6.79
CA VAL A 100 6.24 -2.40 -6.49
C VAL A 100 5.44 -2.75 -7.73
N ALA A 101 5.16 -4.04 -7.92
CA ALA A 101 4.24 -4.54 -8.94
C ALA A 101 3.08 -5.29 -8.29
N ASN A 102 2.04 -5.58 -9.05
CA ASN A 102 0.87 -6.31 -8.59
C ASN A 102 0.67 -7.62 -9.35
N LEU A 103 0.14 -8.61 -8.62
CA LEU A 103 -0.31 -9.90 -9.11
C LEU A 103 -1.71 -10.19 -8.53
N GLY A 104 -2.67 -10.61 -9.34
CA GLY A 104 -3.96 -11.09 -8.84
C GLY A 104 -3.87 -12.53 -8.37
N ALA A 105 -4.45 -12.86 -7.21
CA ALA A 105 -4.51 -14.25 -6.73
C ALA A 105 -5.33 -15.17 -7.65
N THR A 106 -6.24 -14.60 -8.45
CA THR A 106 -7.17 -15.34 -9.32
C THR A 106 -7.04 -14.91 -10.78
N GLU A 107 -7.37 -15.81 -11.70
CA GLU A 107 -7.34 -15.54 -13.14
C GLU A 107 -8.29 -14.42 -13.53
N GLY A 108 -9.52 -14.43 -12.99
CA GLY A 108 -10.54 -13.44 -13.31
C GLY A 108 -10.13 -12.03 -12.90
N PHE A 109 -9.58 -11.86 -11.67
CA PHE A 109 -9.10 -10.57 -11.23
C PHE A 109 -7.87 -10.12 -12.02
N ASN A 110 -6.91 -11.02 -12.22
CA ASN A 110 -5.67 -10.69 -12.94
C ASN A 110 -5.96 -10.22 -14.37
N ARG A 111 -6.86 -10.93 -15.10
CA ARG A 111 -7.29 -10.52 -16.44
C ARG A 111 -8.03 -9.18 -16.45
N ALA A 112 -8.91 -8.94 -15.46
CA ALA A 112 -9.64 -7.68 -15.37
C ALA A 112 -8.71 -6.48 -15.06
N ASN A 113 -7.71 -6.69 -14.20
CA ASN A 113 -6.82 -5.62 -13.74
C ASN A 113 -5.59 -5.42 -14.66
N LEU A 114 -4.93 -6.52 -15.07
CA LEU A 114 -3.67 -6.48 -15.82
C LEU A 114 -3.81 -6.90 -17.29
N ARG A 115 -4.99 -7.41 -17.70
CA ARG A 115 -5.27 -7.95 -19.04
C ARG A 115 -4.42 -9.16 -19.42
N GLN A 116 -3.90 -9.84 -18.43
CA GLN A 116 -3.05 -11.02 -18.55
C GLN A 116 -3.55 -12.13 -17.63
N GLY A 117 -3.27 -13.38 -17.96
CA GLY A 117 -3.43 -14.50 -17.04
C GLY A 117 -2.38 -14.47 -15.94
N VAL A 118 -2.62 -15.19 -14.85
CA VAL A 118 -1.67 -15.26 -13.71
C VAL A 118 -0.31 -15.76 -14.16
N GLY A 119 -0.25 -16.81 -15.00
CA GLY A 119 1.00 -17.34 -15.52
C GLY A 119 1.79 -16.36 -16.39
N GLU A 120 1.09 -15.57 -17.21
CA GLU A 120 1.72 -14.52 -18.03
C GLU A 120 2.27 -13.39 -17.14
N THR A 121 1.54 -13.01 -16.09
CA THR A 121 1.99 -12.00 -15.13
C THR A 121 3.20 -12.50 -14.34
N LEU A 122 3.23 -13.76 -13.89
CA LEU A 122 4.42 -14.33 -13.24
C LEU A 122 5.66 -14.30 -14.13
N ALA A 123 5.52 -14.64 -15.43
CA ALA A 123 6.62 -14.54 -16.38
C ALA A 123 7.09 -13.10 -16.63
N GLU A 124 6.18 -12.12 -16.56
CA GLU A 124 6.53 -10.69 -16.59
C GLU A 124 7.26 -10.26 -15.32
N LEU A 125 6.79 -10.68 -14.15
CA LEU A 125 7.43 -10.39 -12.86
C LEU A 125 8.85 -10.97 -12.77
N GLU A 126 9.09 -12.16 -13.31
CA GLU A 126 10.42 -12.75 -13.41
C GLU A 126 11.39 -11.83 -14.17
N ARG A 127 10.98 -11.36 -15.35
CA ARG A 127 11.78 -10.40 -16.16
C ARG A 127 12.01 -9.08 -15.40
N MET A 128 11.01 -8.60 -14.69
CA MET A 128 11.11 -7.38 -13.87
C MET A 128 12.07 -7.59 -12.69
N ALA A 129 12.00 -8.73 -12.00
CA ALA A 129 12.90 -9.07 -10.90
C ALA A 129 14.36 -9.11 -11.35
N ASP A 130 14.65 -9.73 -12.51
CA ASP A 130 15.98 -9.78 -13.07
C ASP A 130 16.52 -8.39 -13.43
N LEU A 131 15.68 -7.55 -14.06
CA LEU A 131 16.06 -6.17 -14.40
C LEU A 131 16.29 -5.33 -13.14
N ALA A 132 15.38 -5.39 -12.15
CA ALA A 132 15.51 -4.66 -10.89
C ALA A 132 16.80 -5.06 -10.16
N ARG A 133 17.08 -6.36 -10.07
CA ARG A 133 18.31 -6.90 -9.46
C ARG A 133 19.57 -6.40 -10.18
N ALA A 134 19.58 -6.42 -11.52
CA ALA A 134 20.70 -5.92 -12.30
C ALA A 134 20.97 -4.43 -12.09
N GLN A 135 19.96 -3.65 -11.71
CA GLN A 135 20.06 -2.21 -11.45
C GLN A 135 20.16 -1.86 -9.96
N GLY A 136 20.24 -2.86 -9.06
CA GLY A 136 20.28 -2.64 -7.61
C GLY A 136 19.01 -1.97 -7.05
N CYS A 137 17.87 -2.14 -7.72
CA CYS A 137 16.57 -1.62 -7.32
C CYS A 137 15.82 -2.66 -6.49
N ALA A 138 15.30 -2.29 -5.32
CA ALA A 138 14.42 -3.16 -4.53
C ALA A 138 13.10 -3.38 -5.28
N PHE A 139 12.64 -4.63 -5.32
CA PHE A 139 11.45 -5.02 -6.04
C PHE A 139 10.46 -5.72 -5.11
N ASP A 140 9.31 -5.10 -4.90
CA ASP A 140 8.21 -5.60 -4.10
C ASP A 140 7.08 -6.10 -5.02
N VAL A 141 6.27 -7.06 -4.53
CA VAL A 141 5.08 -7.51 -5.27
C VAL A 141 3.89 -7.67 -4.33
N GLY A 142 2.77 -7.02 -4.65
CA GLY A 142 1.50 -7.19 -3.95
C GLY A 142 0.62 -8.26 -4.59
N ILE A 143 0.08 -9.19 -3.79
CA ILE A 143 -0.91 -10.18 -4.23
C ILE A 143 -2.30 -9.63 -3.93
N SER A 144 -2.98 -9.14 -4.95
CA SER A 144 -4.35 -8.64 -4.87
C SER A 144 -5.36 -9.76 -4.69
N CYS A 145 -6.47 -9.48 -3.97
CA CYS A 145 -7.55 -10.43 -3.73
C CYS A 145 -7.12 -11.71 -2.99
N SER A 146 -6.20 -11.62 -2.02
CA SER A 146 -5.69 -12.77 -1.28
C SER A 146 -6.74 -13.49 -0.40
N PHE A 147 -7.83 -12.82 -0.03
CA PHE A 147 -8.90 -13.38 0.83
C PHE A 147 -10.19 -13.66 0.07
N GLY A 148 -10.43 -12.91 -0.99
CA GLY A 148 -11.61 -13.05 -1.80
C GLY A 148 -11.55 -12.23 -3.07
N CYS A 149 -12.19 -12.73 -4.12
CA CYS A 149 -12.20 -12.17 -5.47
C CYS A 149 -13.63 -11.80 -5.89
N PRO A 150 -13.86 -10.64 -6.51
CA PRO A 150 -15.20 -10.25 -6.98
C PRO A 150 -15.72 -11.12 -8.14
N PHE A 151 -14.84 -11.85 -8.80
CA PHE A 151 -15.16 -12.70 -9.95
C PHE A 151 -15.25 -14.19 -9.60
N GLU A 152 -14.44 -14.66 -8.65
CA GLU A 152 -14.27 -16.09 -8.36
C GLU A 152 -14.62 -16.45 -6.90
N GLY A 153 -15.05 -15.48 -6.09
CA GLY A 153 -15.47 -15.71 -4.71
C GLY A 153 -14.29 -15.92 -3.76
N ARG A 154 -14.39 -16.88 -2.86
CA ARG A 154 -13.34 -17.15 -1.85
C ARG A 154 -12.05 -17.65 -2.50
N VAL A 155 -10.93 -17.14 -2.00
CA VAL A 155 -9.59 -17.60 -2.40
C VAL A 155 -9.05 -18.55 -1.35
N ALA A 156 -8.59 -19.72 -1.81
CA ALA A 156 -8.02 -20.72 -0.92
C ALA A 156 -6.65 -20.29 -0.40
N PRO A 157 -6.32 -20.51 0.89
CA PRO A 157 -4.99 -20.22 1.43
C PRO A 157 -3.84 -20.87 0.65
N ASP A 158 -4.02 -22.13 0.19
CA ASP A 158 -3.04 -22.84 -0.62
C ASP A 158 -2.70 -22.09 -1.92
N ARG A 159 -3.69 -21.43 -2.53
CA ARG A 159 -3.46 -20.62 -3.73
C ARG A 159 -2.58 -19.40 -3.45
N VAL A 160 -2.79 -18.74 -2.31
CA VAL A 160 -1.96 -17.61 -1.89
C VAL A 160 -0.54 -18.11 -1.56
N ALA A 161 -0.41 -19.22 -0.84
CA ALA A 161 0.87 -19.85 -0.51
C ALA A 161 1.69 -20.18 -1.78
N GLU A 162 1.06 -20.84 -2.78
CA GLU A 162 1.70 -21.11 -4.08
C GLU A 162 2.29 -19.85 -4.72
N LEU A 163 1.54 -18.73 -4.71
CA LEU A 163 2.00 -17.48 -5.29
C LEU A 163 3.11 -16.83 -4.46
N VAL A 164 3.01 -16.91 -3.14
CA VAL A 164 4.04 -16.41 -2.21
C VAL A 164 5.35 -17.15 -2.42
N ASP A 165 5.32 -18.49 -2.52
CA ASP A 165 6.52 -19.31 -2.78
C ASP A 165 7.16 -18.93 -4.13
N ARG A 166 6.34 -18.77 -5.18
CA ARG A 166 6.83 -18.35 -6.50
C ARG A 166 7.49 -16.96 -6.47
N LEU A 167 6.92 -16.01 -5.72
CA LEU A 167 7.50 -14.66 -5.57
C LEU A 167 8.79 -14.69 -4.72
N ALA A 168 8.83 -15.50 -3.68
CA ALA A 168 10.03 -15.70 -2.87
C ALA A 168 11.19 -16.27 -3.73
N ASP A 169 10.91 -17.25 -4.59
CA ASP A 169 11.88 -17.81 -5.53
C ASP A 169 12.45 -16.75 -6.51
N LEU A 170 11.64 -15.75 -6.88
CA LEU A 170 12.11 -14.63 -7.70
C LEU A 170 13.03 -13.66 -6.93
N GLY A 171 13.11 -13.79 -5.62
CA GLY A 171 13.93 -12.94 -4.74
C GLY A 171 13.36 -11.53 -4.59
N VAL A 172 12.03 -11.38 -4.56
CA VAL A 172 11.38 -10.09 -4.27
C VAL A 172 11.70 -9.64 -2.84
N SER A 173 11.78 -8.33 -2.63
CA SER A 173 12.17 -7.75 -1.34
C SER A 173 11.05 -7.84 -0.29
N GLU A 174 9.79 -7.70 -0.72
CA GLU A 174 8.61 -7.74 0.12
C GLU A 174 7.41 -8.29 -0.66
N ILE A 175 6.58 -9.11 -0.01
CA ILE A 175 5.37 -9.67 -0.58
C ILE A 175 4.16 -9.12 0.17
N GLY A 176 3.38 -8.29 -0.52
CA GLY A 176 2.15 -7.71 0.02
C GLY A 176 0.97 -8.68 -0.09
N ILE A 177 0.25 -8.90 1.00
CA ILE A 177 -0.98 -9.67 1.05
C ILE A 177 -2.17 -8.70 1.13
N ALA A 178 -3.00 -8.64 0.09
CA ALA A 178 -4.03 -7.62 0.01
C ALA A 178 -5.47 -8.15 0.12
N ASP A 179 -6.25 -7.55 1.02
CA ASP A 179 -7.71 -7.63 1.04
C ASP A 179 -8.32 -6.54 0.16
N THR A 180 -8.12 -6.67 -1.15
CA THR A 180 -8.43 -5.66 -2.17
C THR A 180 -9.88 -5.18 -2.18
N ILE A 181 -10.82 -6.02 -1.77
CA ILE A 181 -12.25 -5.69 -1.76
C ILE A 181 -12.86 -5.63 -0.35
N GLY A 182 -12.03 -5.73 0.69
CA GLY A 182 -12.44 -5.63 2.10
C GLY A 182 -13.46 -6.69 2.49
N VAL A 183 -13.14 -7.97 2.28
CA VAL A 183 -14.02 -9.12 2.57
C VAL A 183 -13.44 -10.07 3.61
N ALA A 184 -12.19 -9.87 4.02
CA ALA A 184 -11.55 -10.67 5.05
C ALA A 184 -12.18 -10.42 6.42
N ASP A 185 -12.12 -11.43 7.27
CA ASP A 185 -12.36 -11.32 8.71
C ASP A 185 -11.07 -11.65 9.50
N PRO A 186 -10.97 -11.29 10.79
CA PRO A 186 -9.75 -11.49 11.59
C PRO A 186 -9.27 -12.94 11.65
N ARG A 187 -10.19 -13.91 11.66
CA ARG A 187 -9.84 -15.35 11.69
C ARG A 187 -9.23 -15.80 10.37
N GLN A 188 -9.78 -15.32 9.25
CA GLN A 188 -9.20 -15.58 7.93
C GLN A 188 -7.78 -15.00 7.82
N VAL A 189 -7.55 -13.80 8.35
CA VAL A 189 -6.24 -13.15 8.36
C VAL A 189 -5.24 -13.98 9.16
N SER A 190 -5.54 -14.29 10.43
CA SER A 190 -4.65 -15.11 11.28
C SER A 190 -4.39 -16.49 10.64
N SER A 191 -5.44 -17.15 10.14
CA SER A 191 -5.32 -18.47 9.52
C SER A 191 -4.45 -18.46 8.27
N LEU A 192 -4.53 -17.43 7.43
CA LEU A 192 -3.68 -17.31 6.25
C LEU A 192 -2.22 -17.08 6.67
N ILE A 193 -1.95 -16.18 7.62
CA ILE A 193 -0.58 -15.91 8.09
C ILE A 193 0.04 -17.18 8.70
N GLU A 194 -0.69 -17.91 9.53
CA GLU A 194 -0.24 -19.19 10.08
C GLU A 194 0.02 -20.23 8.97
N HIS A 195 -0.80 -20.22 7.92
CA HIS A 195 -0.62 -21.13 6.78
C HIS A 195 0.67 -20.79 6.02
N LEU A 196 0.93 -19.53 5.72
CA LEU A 196 2.14 -19.05 5.05
C LEU A 196 3.40 -19.34 5.88
N ALA A 197 3.34 -19.14 7.20
CA ALA A 197 4.46 -19.46 8.09
C ALA A 197 4.86 -20.96 8.04
N ARG A 198 3.88 -21.88 7.85
CA ARG A 198 4.16 -23.32 7.68
C ARG A 198 4.83 -23.65 6.35
N SER A 199 4.64 -22.82 5.32
CA SER A 199 5.31 -22.95 4.02
C SER A 199 6.75 -22.42 4.02
N GLY A 200 7.21 -21.83 5.14
CA GLY A 200 8.60 -21.37 5.30
C GLY A 200 8.84 -19.90 4.95
N VAL A 201 7.79 -19.14 4.62
CA VAL A 201 7.91 -17.69 4.39
C VAL A 201 7.76 -16.96 5.73
N GLY A 202 8.80 -16.22 6.11
CA GLY A 202 8.83 -15.46 7.36
C GLY A 202 7.91 -14.24 7.32
N ALA A 203 7.31 -13.91 8.47
CA ALA A 203 6.46 -12.73 8.61
C ALA A 203 7.19 -11.41 8.27
N GLU A 204 8.53 -11.40 8.36
CA GLU A 204 9.37 -10.25 8.00
C GLU A 204 9.39 -9.93 6.51
N GLN A 205 9.04 -10.90 5.66
CA GLN A 205 8.92 -10.73 4.20
C GLN A 205 7.52 -10.32 3.76
N LEU A 206 6.54 -10.41 4.68
CA LEU A 206 5.14 -10.14 4.38
C LEU A 206 4.73 -8.73 4.82
N SER A 207 3.92 -8.06 4.00
CA SER A 207 3.17 -6.87 4.39
C SER A 207 1.67 -7.05 4.17
N LEU A 208 0.85 -6.33 4.94
CA LEU A 208 -0.61 -6.35 4.82
C LEU A 208 -1.13 -5.04 4.25
N HIS A 209 -1.88 -5.16 3.16
CA HIS A 209 -2.68 -4.09 2.55
C HIS A 209 -4.16 -4.40 2.75
N LEU A 210 -4.84 -3.61 3.57
CA LEU A 210 -6.21 -3.89 4.00
C LEU A 210 -7.16 -2.78 3.56
N HIS A 211 -8.35 -3.18 3.10
CA HIS A 211 -9.45 -2.26 2.84
C HIS A 211 -10.48 -2.29 3.97
N ASP A 212 -11.01 -1.11 4.31
CA ASP A 212 -12.04 -0.96 5.36
C ASP A 212 -13.46 -0.90 4.79
N THR A 213 -13.67 -1.45 3.60
CA THR A 213 -14.93 -1.41 2.85
C THR A 213 -16.15 -1.84 3.67
N ARG A 214 -15.97 -2.77 4.61
CA ARG A 214 -17.02 -3.29 5.49
C ARG A 214 -16.73 -3.07 6.97
N GLY A 215 -15.83 -2.14 7.31
CA GLY A 215 -15.51 -1.80 8.68
C GLY A 215 -14.68 -2.84 9.43
N MET A 216 -13.99 -3.75 8.72
CA MET A 216 -13.17 -4.81 9.32
C MET A 216 -11.67 -4.52 9.24
N GLY A 217 -11.25 -3.44 8.58
CA GLY A 217 -9.85 -3.15 8.30
C GLY A 217 -8.96 -3.11 9.55
N LEU A 218 -9.36 -2.37 10.58
CA LEU A 218 -8.61 -2.28 11.84
C LEU A 218 -8.60 -3.61 12.61
N ALA A 219 -9.73 -4.33 12.65
CA ALA A 219 -9.79 -5.64 13.30
C ALA A 219 -8.89 -6.68 12.60
N ASN A 220 -8.85 -6.65 11.27
CA ASN A 220 -7.97 -7.48 10.46
C ASN A 220 -6.49 -7.13 10.69
N ALA A 221 -6.17 -5.85 10.80
CA ALA A 221 -4.81 -5.39 11.09
C ALA A 221 -4.35 -5.82 12.49
N LEU A 222 -5.22 -5.74 13.50
CA LEU A 222 -4.91 -6.24 14.85
C LEU A 222 -4.61 -7.74 14.82
N ALA A 223 -5.46 -8.54 14.16
CA ALA A 223 -5.24 -9.98 14.02
C ALA A 223 -3.93 -10.31 13.32
N ALA A 224 -3.55 -9.54 12.29
CA ALA A 224 -2.29 -9.68 11.60
C ALA A 224 -1.10 -9.34 12.51
N TYR A 225 -1.19 -8.26 13.26
CA TYR A 225 -0.16 -7.86 14.23
C TYR A 225 0.04 -8.92 15.32
N GLU A 226 -1.02 -9.44 15.89
CA GLU A 226 -1.00 -10.54 16.87
C GLU A 226 -0.43 -11.84 16.27
N SER A 227 -0.56 -12.03 14.96
CA SER A 227 0.03 -13.16 14.20
C SER A 227 1.49 -12.91 13.76
N GLY A 228 2.11 -11.78 14.18
CA GLY A 228 3.53 -11.48 13.97
C GLY A 228 3.85 -10.61 12.75
N ILE A 229 2.86 -10.11 12.03
CA ILE A 229 3.10 -9.14 10.94
C ILE A 229 3.47 -7.78 11.54
N LEU A 230 4.54 -7.20 10.99
CA LEU A 230 5.06 -5.89 11.41
C LEU A 230 5.09 -4.86 10.27
N ARG A 231 4.66 -5.25 9.06
CA ARG A 231 4.63 -4.38 7.89
C ARG A 231 3.18 -4.17 7.46
N PHE A 232 2.77 -2.91 7.47
CA PHE A 232 1.41 -2.53 7.13
C PHE A 232 1.39 -1.41 6.10
N GLU A 233 0.36 -1.42 5.27
CA GLU A 233 0.04 -0.35 4.35
C GLU A 233 -1.27 0.33 4.77
N GLY A 234 -1.33 1.64 4.59
CA GLY A 234 -2.53 2.43 4.84
C GLY A 234 -2.57 3.64 3.93
N SER A 235 -3.67 4.35 3.96
CA SER A 235 -3.86 5.57 3.19
C SER A 235 -4.28 6.70 4.10
N VAL A 236 -3.56 7.81 4.07
CA VAL A 236 -3.84 9.02 4.84
C VAL A 236 -5.29 9.47 4.66
N GLY A 237 -5.98 9.74 5.76
CA GLY A 237 -7.40 10.06 5.76
C GLY A 237 -8.32 8.91 5.33
N GLY A 238 -7.80 7.73 5.04
CA GLY A 238 -8.56 6.60 4.51
C GLY A 238 -9.04 6.81 3.07
N ILE A 239 -8.34 7.64 2.28
CA ILE A 239 -8.70 7.86 0.89
C ILE A 239 -8.40 6.63 0.03
N GLY A 240 -9.19 6.47 -1.01
CA GLY A 240 -9.06 5.40 -1.97
C GLY A 240 -10.41 4.90 -2.40
N GLY A 241 -10.41 3.82 -3.12
CA GLY A 241 -11.58 3.13 -3.61
C GLY A 241 -11.12 1.84 -4.26
N CYS A 242 -12.08 1.03 -4.63
CA CYS A 242 -11.80 -0.12 -5.46
C CYS A 242 -12.78 -0.10 -6.64
N PRO A 243 -12.30 -0.01 -7.89
CA PRO A 243 -13.20 -0.02 -9.05
C PRO A 243 -14.04 -1.31 -9.12
N PHE A 244 -13.58 -2.39 -8.47
CA PHE A 244 -14.27 -3.67 -8.37
C PHE A 244 -15.20 -3.78 -7.15
N ALA A 245 -15.23 -2.77 -6.27
CA ALA A 245 -16.14 -2.65 -5.13
C ALA A 245 -16.75 -1.24 -5.09
N PRO A 246 -17.75 -0.95 -5.96
CA PRO A 246 -18.39 0.36 -6.00
C PRO A 246 -18.98 0.75 -4.64
N ARG A 247 -18.79 2.01 -4.24
CA ARG A 247 -19.13 2.56 -2.91
C ARG A 247 -18.26 2.04 -1.76
N SER A 248 -17.09 1.46 -2.05
CA SER A 248 -16.06 1.13 -1.08
C SER A 248 -15.52 2.39 -0.41
N THR A 249 -15.31 2.36 0.90
CA THR A 249 -14.56 3.40 1.63
C THR A 249 -13.07 3.37 1.29
N GLY A 250 -12.59 2.28 0.67
CA GLY A 250 -11.22 2.14 0.24
C GLY A 250 -10.27 1.61 1.31
N ASN A 251 -9.05 2.09 1.27
CA ASN A 251 -7.97 1.69 2.16
C ASN A 251 -8.30 1.90 3.64
N VAL A 252 -7.71 1.09 4.50
CA VAL A 252 -7.67 1.41 5.93
C VAL A 252 -6.94 2.75 6.13
N CYS A 253 -7.48 3.57 7.01
CA CYS A 253 -6.93 4.88 7.31
C CYS A 253 -5.60 4.74 8.07
N SER A 254 -4.55 5.42 7.60
CA SER A 254 -3.20 5.34 8.16
C SER A 254 -3.13 5.76 9.61
N GLU A 255 -3.67 6.93 9.93
CA GLU A 255 -3.65 7.48 11.28
C GLU A 255 -4.49 6.65 12.25
N ASP A 256 -5.64 6.12 11.83
CA ASP A 256 -6.47 5.23 12.65
C ASP A 256 -5.75 3.89 12.92
N LEU A 257 -5.11 3.33 11.88
CA LEU A 257 -4.37 2.07 11.95
C LEU A 257 -3.16 2.18 12.89
N LEU A 258 -2.32 3.18 12.67
CA LEU A 258 -1.13 3.40 13.52
C LEU A 258 -1.50 3.73 14.95
N HIS A 259 -2.54 4.56 15.16
CA HIS A 259 -3.05 4.84 16.50
C HIS A 259 -3.45 3.54 17.21
N MET A 260 -4.23 2.69 16.57
CA MET A 260 -4.66 1.41 17.14
C MET A 260 -3.45 0.53 17.49
N LEU A 261 -2.50 0.34 16.56
CA LEU A 261 -1.33 -0.53 16.76
C LEU A 261 -0.43 0.00 17.89
N VAL A 262 -0.17 1.31 17.96
CA VAL A 262 0.59 1.92 19.05
C VAL A 262 -0.13 1.77 20.39
N ARG A 263 -1.46 1.91 20.42
CA ARG A 263 -2.25 1.73 21.64
C ARG A 263 -2.23 0.29 22.18
N VAL A 264 -2.03 -0.70 21.33
CA VAL A 264 -1.85 -2.10 21.75
C VAL A 264 -0.39 -2.49 21.98
N GLY A 265 0.54 -1.54 21.93
CA GLY A 265 1.93 -1.73 22.34
C GLY A 265 2.93 -1.93 21.20
N ALA A 266 2.56 -1.67 19.95
CA ALA A 266 3.51 -1.68 18.85
C ALA A 266 4.46 -0.47 18.93
N ASP A 267 5.73 -0.67 18.52
CA ASP A 267 6.73 0.39 18.40
C ASP A 267 6.69 0.99 16.98
N SER A 268 6.52 2.30 16.86
CA SER A 268 6.51 3.04 15.60
C SER A 268 7.26 4.34 15.74
N ALA A 269 8.02 4.71 14.70
CA ALA A 269 8.67 6.02 14.64
C ALA A 269 7.82 7.07 13.92
N VAL A 270 6.68 6.70 13.35
CA VAL A 270 5.82 7.64 12.64
C VAL A 270 5.24 8.66 13.62
N ASP A 271 5.40 9.93 13.29
CA ASP A 271 4.74 11.04 13.98
C ASP A 271 3.25 11.05 13.63
N LEU A 272 2.43 10.54 14.56
CA LEU A 272 0.98 10.47 14.39
C LEU A 272 0.32 11.85 14.30
N GLU A 273 0.88 12.87 14.96
CA GLU A 273 0.35 14.23 14.87
C GLU A 273 0.62 14.81 13.48
N GLY A 274 1.85 14.68 12.98
CA GLY A 274 2.21 15.05 11.61
C GLY A 274 1.36 14.32 10.56
N LEU A 275 1.08 13.03 10.77
CA LEU A 275 0.20 12.26 9.89
C LEU A 275 -1.25 12.76 9.92
N CYS A 276 -1.79 13.11 11.09
CA CYS A 276 -3.11 13.76 11.20
C CYS A 276 -3.15 15.13 10.52
N GLN A 277 -2.06 15.91 10.61
CA GLN A 277 -1.94 17.19 9.88
C GLN A 277 -1.92 16.98 8.35
N ALA A 278 -1.27 15.91 7.86
CA ALA A 278 -1.32 15.53 6.45
C ALA A 278 -2.75 15.15 6.00
N ALA A 279 -3.52 14.46 6.86
CA ALA A 279 -4.93 14.16 6.61
C ALA A 279 -5.79 15.44 6.56
N THR A 280 -5.58 16.37 7.49
CA THR A 280 -6.27 17.67 7.51
C THR A 280 -5.97 18.48 6.23
N TYR A 281 -4.69 18.55 5.84
CA TYR A 281 -4.30 19.17 4.56
C TYR A 281 -5.04 18.56 3.37
N LEU A 282 -5.13 17.22 3.33
CA LEU A 282 -5.80 16.54 2.24
C LEU A 282 -7.32 16.78 2.24
N GLU A 283 -7.95 16.85 3.41
CA GLU A 283 -9.37 17.24 3.55
C GLU A 283 -9.62 18.64 2.97
N GLU A 284 -8.76 19.62 3.30
CA GLU A 284 -8.84 20.97 2.76
C GLU A 284 -8.69 21.00 1.24
N VAL A 285 -7.68 20.27 0.70
CA VAL A 285 -7.45 20.16 -0.74
C VAL A 285 -8.64 19.54 -1.46
N LEU A 286 -9.25 18.51 -0.88
CA LEU A 286 -10.38 17.80 -1.49
C LEU A 286 -11.73 18.46 -1.22
N GLU A 287 -11.78 19.47 -0.32
CA GLU A 287 -12.99 20.20 0.07
C GLU A 287 -14.13 19.27 0.51
N ARG A 288 -13.78 18.14 1.15
CA ARG A 288 -14.74 17.16 1.64
C ARG A 288 -14.17 16.37 2.82
N PRO A 289 -15.03 15.93 3.78
CA PRO A 289 -14.59 15.07 4.87
C PRO A 289 -13.97 13.76 4.37
N LEU A 290 -12.91 13.31 5.04
CA LEU A 290 -12.27 12.04 4.77
C LEU A 290 -12.81 10.94 5.71
N PRO A 291 -12.66 9.65 5.35
CA PRO A 291 -13.12 8.53 6.18
C PRO A 291 -12.45 8.42 7.55
N GLY A 292 -11.19 8.88 7.70
CA GLY A 292 -10.40 8.81 8.92
C GLY A 292 -11.11 9.39 10.15
N ARG A 293 -10.81 8.87 11.32
CA ARG A 293 -11.45 9.25 12.58
C ARG A 293 -10.53 10.03 13.49
N LEU A 294 -9.27 9.59 13.63
CA LEU A 294 -8.32 10.17 14.59
C LEU A 294 -8.02 11.64 14.31
N TYR A 295 -7.76 12.02 13.06
CA TYR A 295 -7.43 13.40 12.69
C TYR A 295 -8.55 14.40 13.02
N ARG A 296 -9.82 13.93 13.06
CA ARG A 296 -10.99 14.74 13.45
C ARG A 296 -11.27 14.73 14.95
N ALA A 297 -11.10 13.55 15.59
CA ALA A 297 -11.38 13.40 17.01
C ALA A 297 -10.28 13.97 17.90
N GLY A 298 -9.04 14.04 17.40
CA GLY A 298 -7.86 14.38 18.17
C GLY A 298 -7.41 13.25 19.09
N PHE A 299 -6.30 13.49 19.80
CA PHE A 299 -5.74 12.56 20.76
C PHE A 299 -6.40 12.71 22.12
N TRP A 300 -6.67 11.57 22.76
CA TRP A 300 -7.12 11.57 24.15
C TRP A 300 -5.94 11.54 25.11
N GLU A 301 -5.72 12.60 25.85
CA GLU A 301 -4.56 12.77 26.75
C GLU A 301 -4.79 12.20 28.18
N GLY A 302 -5.95 11.66 28.48
CA GLY A 302 -6.23 11.01 29.77
C GLY A 302 -6.31 11.93 30.99
N THR A 303 -6.11 13.24 30.84
CA THR A 303 -6.24 14.24 31.90
C THR A 303 -7.60 14.90 31.79
N GLY A 304 -8.52 14.48 32.67
CA GLY A 304 -9.90 14.96 32.65
C GLY A 304 -10.04 16.48 32.72
N SER A 305 -10.29 17.07 31.58
CA SER A 305 -11.12 18.25 31.45
C SER A 305 -12.06 17.99 30.28
N PRO A 306 -13.36 17.98 30.50
CA PRO A 306 -14.31 17.99 29.39
C PRO A 306 -14.15 19.31 28.65
N ALA A 307 -14.00 19.24 27.32
CA ALA A 307 -14.09 20.38 26.43
C ALA A 307 -15.50 21.00 26.47
#